data_a9bb23edee682c9f9f572f93675bc7a6
#
_entry.id   a9bb23edee682c9f9f572f93675bc7a6
#
_cell.length_a   1.000
_cell.length_b   1.000
_cell.length_c   1.000
_cell.angle_alpha   90.00
_cell.angle_beta   90.00
_cell.angle_gamma   90.00
#
_symmetry.space_group_name_H-M   'P 1'
#
loop_
_entity.id
_entity.type
_entity.pdbx_description
1 polymer ?
#
loop_
_entity_poly.entity_id
_entity_poly.type
_entity_poly.pdbx_seq_one_letter_code
_entity_poly.pdbx_strand_id
1 'polypeptide(L)'
;LAAVRRRLLRTRPDVVFNRVESLGGSDAMMAAIPLLLETMQIPYTGCSSEALAATASKLGVKEQVVRAGLPTPPWLTSDGRVHTSGQMPHRRSGSAGGEKFILKSVFEHSSFQLGDESIIEAADLAAVKRALRRCETKTGRPFFAEQFVGKREFNLSILGSQPEVLPPAEIDFSALPPGKPHIVGREAKCDASTFEFHHTPRRFDFSPADQLLINRLKELAVECSRLFDLRGYARIDFRCDAHGQPWILEVNSNPCVSPNAGFMAAMERAGYEFDDALARLLDDALSPGISSAVRTGKSRSRRAEPRKAQNAAAVK
;
A
#
# COMPACT_ATOMS: atom_id res chain seq x y z
N LEU A 1 15.07 7.12 -19.34
CA LEU A 1 16.20 6.66 -18.53
C LEU A 1 17.55 7.18 -19.02
N ALA A 2 17.88 7.10 -20.34
CA ALA A 2 19.16 7.56 -20.87
C ALA A 2 19.46 9.04 -20.55
N ALA A 3 18.48 9.94 -20.66
CA ALA A 3 18.66 11.35 -20.32
C ALA A 3 18.89 11.55 -18.82
N VAL A 4 18.18 10.82 -17.97
CA VAL A 4 18.36 10.83 -16.51
C VAL A 4 19.78 10.38 -16.16
N ARG A 5 20.23 9.24 -16.72
CA ARG A 5 21.60 8.73 -16.51
C ARG A 5 22.67 9.75 -16.91
N ARG A 6 22.53 10.38 -18.10
CA ARG A 6 23.49 11.44 -18.53
C ARG A 6 23.51 12.63 -17.57
N ARG A 7 22.35 13.02 -17.04
CA ARG A 7 22.28 14.13 -16.06
C ARG A 7 23.00 13.75 -14.77
N LEU A 8 22.73 12.55 -14.22
CA LEU A 8 23.37 12.05 -13.00
C LEU A 8 24.90 11.95 -13.12
N LEU A 9 25.41 11.43 -14.25
CA LEU A 9 26.85 11.37 -14.52
C LEU A 9 27.52 12.76 -14.56
N ARG A 10 26.78 13.78 -15.02
CA ARG A 10 27.26 15.15 -15.10
C ARG A 10 27.21 15.87 -13.75
N THR A 11 26.11 15.71 -12.99
CA THR A 11 25.88 16.43 -11.73
C THR A 11 26.54 15.77 -10.54
N ARG A 12 26.76 14.44 -10.59
CA ARG A 12 27.37 13.63 -9.52
C ARG A 12 26.78 13.95 -8.14
N PRO A 13 25.46 13.82 -7.95
CA PRO A 13 24.84 14.14 -6.67
C PRO A 13 25.28 13.15 -5.58
N ASP A 14 25.43 13.62 -4.34
CA ASP A 14 25.68 12.78 -3.18
C ASP A 14 24.46 11.93 -2.82
N VAL A 15 23.25 12.45 -3.06
CA VAL A 15 21.96 11.78 -2.84
C VAL A 15 20.93 12.28 -3.84
N VAL A 16 19.95 11.43 -4.16
CA VAL A 16 18.80 11.78 -5.00
C VAL A 16 17.52 11.69 -4.17
N PHE A 17 16.76 12.78 -4.08
CA PHE A 17 15.42 12.75 -3.54
C PHE A 17 14.48 12.20 -4.61
N ASN A 18 14.07 10.93 -4.46
CA ASN A 18 13.24 10.24 -5.46
C ASN A 18 11.75 10.52 -5.23
N ARG A 19 11.13 11.27 -6.15
CA ARG A 19 9.69 11.58 -6.14
C ARG A 19 8.99 11.05 -7.40
N VAL A 20 9.57 10.06 -8.07
CA VAL A 20 9.00 9.54 -9.32
C VAL A 20 7.88 8.55 -9.00
N GLU A 21 6.65 8.93 -9.30
CA GLU A 21 5.45 8.11 -9.11
C GLU A 21 5.07 7.34 -10.39
N SER A 22 5.49 7.82 -11.57
CA SER A 22 5.25 7.13 -12.84
C SER A 22 6.36 7.41 -13.85
N LEU A 23 6.53 6.55 -14.84
CA LEU A 23 7.45 6.76 -15.96
C LEU A 23 6.74 6.45 -17.28
N GLY A 24 6.74 7.42 -18.20
CA GLY A 24 6.05 7.27 -19.48
C GLY A 24 4.53 7.05 -19.34
N GLY A 25 3.91 7.59 -18.29
CA GLY A 25 2.48 7.43 -18.01
C GLY A 25 2.10 6.08 -17.40
N SER A 26 3.10 5.31 -16.93
CA SER A 26 2.89 4.01 -16.29
C SER A 26 3.48 3.99 -14.89
N ASP A 27 2.63 3.75 -13.89
CA ASP A 27 3.04 3.61 -12.49
C ASP A 27 3.78 2.28 -12.26
N ALA A 28 3.49 1.26 -13.07
CA ALA A 28 4.24 0.00 -13.07
C ALA A 28 5.75 0.18 -13.35
N MET A 29 6.14 1.31 -13.96
CA MET A 29 7.53 1.63 -14.31
C MET A 29 8.25 2.48 -13.26
N MET A 30 7.62 2.81 -12.13
CA MET A 30 8.23 3.66 -11.10
C MET A 30 9.53 3.07 -10.52
N ALA A 31 9.65 1.74 -10.46
CA ALA A 31 10.86 1.06 -9.99
C ALA A 31 12.11 1.28 -10.88
N ALA A 32 11.92 1.75 -12.12
CA ALA A 32 13.03 1.90 -13.07
C ALA A 32 14.03 3.01 -12.68
N ILE A 33 13.59 4.04 -11.94
CA ILE A 33 14.49 5.09 -11.47
C ILE A 33 15.33 4.60 -10.27
N PRO A 34 14.78 4.03 -9.20
CA PRO A 34 15.58 3.39 -8.17
C PRO A 34 16.55 2.35 -8.72
N LEU A 35 16.13 1.48 -9.64
CA LEU A 35 17.00 0.49 -10.27
C LEU A 35 18.20 1.16 -10.98
N LEU A 36 17.98 2.27 -11.68
CA LEU A 36 19.05 3.04 -12.30
C LEU A 36 20.00 3.61 -11.24
N LEU A 37 19.49 4.20 -10.16
CA LEU A 37 20.27 4.76 -9.07
C LEU A 37 21.10 3.67 -8.36
N GLU A 38 20.51 2.51 -8.11
CA GLU A 38 21.17 1.33 -7.55
C GLU A 38 22.33 0.85 -8.43
N THR A 39 22.11 0.75 -9.76
CA THR A 39 23.19 0.36 -10.70
C THR A 39 24.31 1.39 -10.78
N MET A 40 24.01 2.65 -10.50
CA MET A 40 25.00 3.75 -10.46
C MET A 40 25.59 3.95 -9.06
N GLN A 41 25.15 3.18 -8.05
CA GLN A 41 25.57 3.31 -6.66
C GLN A 41 25.35 4.72 -6.07
N ILE A 42 24.29 5.39 -6.49
CA ILE A 42 23.88 6.71 -5.99
C ILE A 42 22.85 6.52 -4.89
N PRO A 43 23.06 7.01 -3.66
CA PRO A 43 22.06 7.00 -2.59
C PRO A 43 20.80 7.74 -3.01
N TYR A 44 19.63 7.26 -2.54
CA TYR A 44 18.35 7.90 -2.84
C TYR A 44 17.33 7.65 -1.73
N THR A 45 16.34 8.53 -1.61
CA THR A 45 15.28 8.42 -0.62
C THR A 45 14.19 7.42 -1.05
N GLY A 46 13.59 6.73 -0.08
CA GLY A 46 12.47 5.82 -0.28
C GLY A 46 12.86 4.35 -0.45
N CYS A 47 11.90 3.56 -0.89
CA CYS A 47 12.04 2.11 -0.99
C CYS A 47 12.92 1.66 -2.16
N SER A 48 13.43 0.42 -2.07
CA SER A 48 14.26 -0.20 -3.12
C SER A 48 13.48 -0.41 -4.42
N SER A 49 14.22 -0.57 -5.54
CA SER A 49 13.61 -0.94 -6.82
C SER A 49 12.83 -2.25 -6.72
N GLU A 50 13.29 -3.21 -5.92
CA GLU A 50 12.62 -4.50 -5.66
C GLU A 50 11.30 -4.29 -4.92
N ALA A 51 11.29 -3.50 -3.84
CA ALA A 51 10.07 -3.18 -3.09
C ALA A 51 9.05 -2.43 -3.95
N LEU A 52 9.50 -1.43 -4.76
CA LEU A 52 8.62 -0.73 -5.68
C LEU A 52 8.03 -1.65 -6.75
N ALA A 53 8.84 -2.54 -7.32
CA ALA A 53 8.36 -3.52 -8.29
C ALA A 53 7.35 -4.52 -7.67
N ALA A 54 7.63 -4.99 -6.45
CA ALA A 54 6.75 -5.91 -5.72
C ALA A 54 5.40 -5.30 -5.35
N THR A 55 5.36 -3.97 -5.13
CA THR A 55 4.14 -3.24 -4.74
C THR A 55 3.45 -2.51 -5.89
N ALA A 56 4.03 -2.50 -7.10
CA ALA A 56 3.47 -1.83 -8.27
C ALA A 56 2.11 -2.39 -8.72
N SER A 57 1.84 -3.66 -8.48
CA SER A 57 0.58 -4.33 -8.82
C SER A 57 -0.27 -4.54 -7.57
N LYS A 58 -1.46 -3.93 -7.50
CA LYS A 58 -2.41 -4.14 -6.40
C LYS A 58 -2.80 -5.61 -6.24
N LEU A 59 -2.98 -6.35 -7.34
CA LEU A 59 -3.24 -7.80 -7.29
C LEU A 59 -2.02 -8.57 -6.79
N GLY A 60 -0.82 -8.21 -7.27
CA GLY A 60 0.43 -8.84 -6.80
C GLY A 60 0.64 -8.65 -5.29
N VAL A 61 0.35 -7.45 -4.77
CA VAL A 61 0.36 -7.18 -3.31
C VAL A 61 -0.64 -8.08 -2.59
N LYS A 62 -1.90 -8.14 -3.05
CA LYS A 62 -2.93 -8.97 -2.42
C LYS A 62 -2.57 -10.45 -2.40
N GLU A 63 -2.02 -10.98 -3.49
CA GLU A 63 -1.58 -12.37 -3.56
C GLU A 63 -0.45 -12.67 -2.56
N GLN A 64 0.52 -11.76 -2.40
CA GLN A 64 1.60 -11.92 -1.42
C GLN A 64 1.08 -11.81 0.01
N VAL A 65 0.19 -10.85 0.29
CA VAL A 65 -0.48 -10.68 1.59
C VAL A 65 -1.24 -11.95 1.99
N VAL A 66 -2.01 -12.54 1.06
CA VAL A 66 -2.72 -13.80 1.29
C VAL A 66 -1.76 -14.96 1.56
N ARG A 67 -0.69 -15.10 0.77
CA ARG A 67 0.33 -16.16 0.97
C ARG A 67 1.03 -16.04 2.32
N ALA A 68 1.16 -14.82 2.84
CA ALA A 68 1.71 -14.56 4.17
C ALA A 68 0.69 -14.76 5.30
N GLY A 69 -0.57 -15.11 5.00
CA GLY A 69 -1.63 -15.26 6.00
C GLY A 69 -2.18 -13.94 6.56
N LEU A 70 -1.86 -12.80 5.91
CA LEU A 70 -2.31 -11.49 6.33
C LEU A 70 -3.71 -11.16 5.77
N PRO A 71 -4.52 -10.37 6.49
CA PRO A 71 -5.89 -10.06 6.09
C PRO A 71 -5.93 -9.02 4.95
N THR A 72 -6.57 -9.34 3.84
CA THR A 72 -6.94 -8.39 2.78
C THR A 72 -8.33 -8.73 2.28
N PRO A 73 -9.16 -7.73 1.85
CA PRO A 73 -10.50 -8.03 1.38
C PRO A 73 -10.50 -9.02 0.21
N PRO A 74 -11.48 -9.92 0.12
CA PRO A 74 -11.66 -10.79 -1.03
C PRO A 74 -11.73 -9.99 -2.34
N TRP A 75 -11.27 -10.59 -3.44
CA TRP A 75 -11.32 -9.93 -4.74
C TRP A 75 -11.66 -10.89 -5.88
N LEU A 76 -12.15 -10.30 -6.98
CA LEU A 76 -12.53 -10.99 -8.21
C LEU A 76 -11.85 -10.32 -9.40
N THR A 77 -11.32 -11.11 -10.33
CA THR A 77 -10.76 -10.64 -11.60
C THR A 77 -11.75 -10.81 -12.76
N SER A 78 -11.52 -10.13 -13.87
CA SER A 78 -12.40 -10.19 -15.06
C SER A 78 -12.46 -11.57 -15.70
N ASP A 79 -11.38 -12.38 -15.60
CA ASP A 79 -11.33 -13.79 -16.01
C ASP A 79 -12.08 -14.72 -15.03
N GLY A 80 -12.55 -14.18 -13.90
CA GLY A 80 -13.42 -14.86 -12.95
C GLY A 80 -12.70 -15.63 -11.86
N ARG A 81 -11.39 -15.44 -11.67
CA ARG A 81 -10.71 -15.94 -10.49
C ARG A 81 -11.22 -15.20 -9.26
N VAL A 82 -11.64 -15.96 -8.25
CA VAL A 82 -12.06 -15.44 -6.95
C VAL A 82 -11.01 -15.78 -5.92
N HIS A 83 -10.52 -14.79 -5.20
CA HIS A 83 -9.57 -14.98 -4.13
C HIS A 83 -10.19 -14.58 -2.80
N THR A 84 -10.00 -15.43 -1.79
CA THR A 84 -10.48 -15.19 -0.43
C THR A 84 -9.32 -15.41 0.54
N SER A 85 -9.19 -14.55 1.52
CA SER A 85 -8.19 -14.68 2.59
C SER A 85 -8.71 -15.55 3.75
N GLY A 86 -9.21 -16.75 3.47
CA GLY A 86 -9.62 -17.73 4.50
C GLY A 86 -10.77 -17.33 5.44
N GLN A 87 -11.06 -16.05 5.59
CA GLN A 87 -12.18 -15.50 6.35
C GLN A 87 -13.04 -14.68 5.40
N MET A 88 -14.04 -15.31 4.78
CA MET A 88 -15.12 -14.54 4.15
C MET A 88 -15.77 -13.71 5.24
N PRO A 89 -15.93 -12.39 5.06
CA PRO A 89 -16.82 -11.62 5.92
C PRO A 89 -18.15 -12.34 5.91
N HIS A 90 -18.65 -12.71 7.09
CA HIS A 90 -19.83 -13.53 7.21
C HIS A 90 -20.95 -12.96 6.34
N ARG A 91 -21.35 -13.73 5.33
CA ARG A 91 -22.54 -13.46 4.54
C ARG A 91 -23.69 -13.31 5.52
N ARG A 92 -24.19 -12.12 5.71
CA ARG A 92 -25.43 -11.94 6.47
C ARG A 92 -26.52 -12.65 5.65
N SER A 93 -26.83 -13.86 6.03
CA SER A 93 -28.04 -14.52 5.57
C SER A 93 -29.24 -13.65 5.98
N GLY A 94 -29.85 -12.98 5.01
CA GLY A 94 -31.04 -12.17 5.24
C GLY A 94 -30.98 -10.69 4.86
N SER A 95 -29.83 -10.15 4.31
CA SER A 95 -29.88 -8.81 3.75
C SER A 95 -30.47 -8.82 2.35
N ALA A 96 -31.56 -8.05 2.15
CA ALA A 96 -32.25 -7.89 0.87
C ALA A 96 -31.45 -7.11 -0.19
N GLY A 97 -30.18 -6.76 0.07
CA GLY A 97 -29.27 -6.03 -0.84
C GLY A 97 -28.13 -6.91 -1.35
N GLY A 98 -27.63 -6.63 -2.56
CA GLY A 98 -26.45 -7.27 -3.14
C GLY A 98 -25.18 -6.99 -2.34
N GLU A 99 -24.11 -7.73 -2.63
CA GLU A 99 -22.79 -7.44 -2.08
C GLU A 99 -22.20 -6.20 -2.77
N LYS A 100 -21.52 -5.36 -1.99
CA LYS A 100 -20.85 -4.17 -2.52
C LYS A 100 -19.40 -4.49 -2.87
N PHE A 101 -18.99 -4.05 -4.05
CA PHE A 101 -17.62 -4.15 -4.54
C PHE A 101 -17.13 -2.78 -4.97
N ILE A 102 -15.81 -2.57 -4.83
CA ILE A 102 -15.11 -1.42 -5.39
C ILE A 102 -14.24 -1.88 -6.56
N LEU A 103 -14.41 -1.22 -7.71
CA LEU A 103 -13.64 -1.52 -8.92
C LEU A 103 -12.36 -0.70 -8.90
N LYS A 104 -11.21 -1.37 -9.01
CA LYS A 104 -9.87 -0.76 -8.92
C LYS A 104 -9.03 -1.16 -10.12
N SER A 105 -8.25 -0.21 -10.67
CA SER A 105 -7.19 -0.53 -11.62
C SER A 105 -6.07 -1.33 -10.93
N VAL A 106 -5.50 -2.30 -11.66
CA VAL A 106 -4.44 -3.16 -11.12
C VAL A 106 -3.13 -2.40 -10.92
N PHE A 107 -2.78 -1.50 -11.86
CA PHE A 107 -1.53 -0.75 -11.85
C PHE A 107 -1.83 0.74 -11.70
N GLU A 108 -1.98 1.19 -10.44
CA GLU A 108 -2.29 2.58 -10.22
C GLU A 108 -2.22 2.99 -8.75
N HIS A 109 -1.56 4.14 -8.47
CA HIS A 109 -1.32 4.65 -7.12
C HIS A 109 -2.12 5.90 -6.74
N SER A 110 -2.71 6.62 -7.73
CA SER A 110 -3.31 7.95 -7.50
C SER A 110 -4.83 7.98 -7.42
N SER A 111 -5.50 6.86 -7.11
CA SER A 111 -6.98 6.77 -7.11
C SER A 111 -7.60 7.15 -8.47
N PHE A 112 -6.92 6.84 -9.58
CA PHE A 112 -7.39 7.09 -10.93
C PHE A 112 -8.75 6.44 -11.16
N GLN A 113 -9.73 7.23 -11.57
CA GLN A 113 -11.13 6.80 -11.73
C GLN A 113 -11.77 6.18 -10.47
N LEU A 114 -11.21 6.40 -9.29
CA LEU A 114 -11.84 6.00 -8.04
C LEU A 114 -12.81 7.12 -7.60
N GLY A 115 -14.07 6.94 -7.87
CA GLY A 115 -15.17 7.81 -7.47
C GLY A 115 -16.36 6.97 -7.00
N ASP A 116 -17.49 7.61 -6.73
CA ASP A 116 -18.70 6.93 -6.27
C ASP A 116 -19.16 5.83 -7.24
N GLU A 117 -18.96 6.05 -8.55
CA GLU A 117 -19.25 5.10 -9.62
C GLU A 117 -18.36 3.84 -9.62
N SER A 118 -17.26 3.87 -8.86
CA SER A 118 -16.39 2.69 -8.69
C SER A 118 -17.00 1.68 -7.73
N ILE A 119 -17.99 2.08 -6.93
CA ILE A 119 -18.70 1.17 -6.04
C ILE A 119 -19.93 0.64 -6.76
N ILE A 120 -20.00 -0.68 -6.85
CA ILE A 120 -21.14 -1.38 -7.43
C ILE A 120 -21.79 -2.28 -6.39
N GLU A 121 -23.09 -2.36 -6.43
CA GLU A 121 -23.86 -3.38 -5.72
C GLU A 121 -24.25 -4.48 -6.72
N ALA A 122 -23.87 -5.71 -6.45
CA ALA A 122 -24.04 -6.80 -7.38
C ALA A 122 -24.78 -7.97 -6.71
N ALA A 123 -25.81 -8.47 -7.39
CA ALA A 123 -26.55 -9.63 -6.94
C ALA A 123 -25.76 -10.94 -7.13
N ASP A 124 -24.87 -10.97 -8.11
CA ASP A 124 -24.09 -12.14 -8.47
C ASP A 124 -22.71 -11.79 -9.07
N LEU A 125 -21.83 -12.79 -9.15
CA LEU A 125 -20.49 -12.65 -9.71
C LEU A 125 -20.51 -12.32 -11.23
N ALA A 126 -21.56 -12.67 -11.95
CA ALA A 126 -21.67 -12.36 -13.38
C ALA A 126 -21.87 -10.86 -13.59
N ALA A 127 -22.65 -10.19 -12.71
CA ALA A 127 -22.79 -8.74 -12.73
C ALA A 127 -21.48 -8.03 -12.47
N VAL A 128 -20.69 -8.51 -11.49
CA VAL A 128 -19.33 -7.96 -11.21
C VAL A 128 -18.42 -8.12 -12.40
N LYS A 129 -18.37 -9.30 -13.05
CA LYS A 129 -17.56 -9.55 -14.24
C LYS A 129 -17.95 -8.63 -15.40
N ARG A 130 -19.23 -8.39 -15.62
CA ARG A 130 -19.71 -7.45 -16.65
C ARG A 130 -19.25 -6.02 -16.36
N ALA A 131 -19.28 -5.60 -15.11
CA ALA A 131 -18.80 -4.28 -14.71
C ALA A 131 -17.28 -4.14 -14.94
N LEU A 132 -16.48 -5.14 -14.55
CA LEU A 132 -15.03 -5.17 -14.79
C LEU A 132 -14.71 -5.05 -16.29
N ARG A 133 -15.32 -5.88 -17.14
CA ARG A 133 -15.11 -5.83 -18.58
C ARG A 133 -15.45 -4.47 -19.19
N ARG A 134 -16.50 -3.80 -18.70
CA ARG A 134 -16.83 -2.43 -19.13
C ARG A 134 -15.72 -1.44 -18.77
N CYS A 135 -15.19 -1.51 -17.54
CA CYS A 135 -14.08 -0.65 -17.13
C CYS A 135 -12.83 -0.91 -17.98
N GLU A 136 -12.48 -2.18 -18.20
CA GLU A 136 -11.32 -2.58 -19.01
C GLU A 136 -11.45 -2.12 -20.46
N THR A 137 -12.62 -2.30 -21.08
CA THR A 137 -12.89 -1.83 -22.46
C THR A 137 -12.81 -0.31 -22.55
N LYS A 138 -13.36 0.41 -21.55
CA LYS A 138 -13.36 1.89 -21.54
C LYS A 138 -11.97 2.48 -21.38
N THR A 139 -11.10 1.82 -20.59
CA THR A 139 -9.83 2.40 -20.14
C THR A 139 -8.61 1.80 -20.84
N GLY A 140 -8.75 0.61 -21.44
CA GLY A 140 -7.63 -0.18 -21.94
C GLY A 140 -6.68 -0.72 -20.84
N ARG A 141 -7.12 -0.72 -19.57
CA ARG A 141 -6.33 -1.12 -18.42
C ARG A 141 -6.97 -2.31 -17.69
N PRO A 142 -6.20 -3.19 -17.06
CA PRO A 142 -6.75 -4.27 -16.24
C PRO A 142 -7.38 -3.74 -14.96
N PHE A 143 -8.53 -4.32 -14.58
CA PHE A 143 -9.27 -4.02 -13.36
C PHE A 143 -9.54 -5.28 -12.54
N PHE A 144 -9.82 -5.08 -11.27
CA PHE A 144 -10.34 -6.10 -10.36
C PHE A 144 -11.43 -5.48 -9.48
N ALA A 145 -12.31 -6.32 -8.97
CA ALA A 145 -13.31 -5.94 -8.00
C ALA A 145 -12.88 -6.43 -6.62
N GLU A 146 -12.81 -5.53 -5.67
CA GLU A 146 -12.52 -5.84 -4.27
C GLU A 146 -13.82 -5.72 -3.47
N GLN A 147 -14.07 -6.65 -2.57
CA GLN A 147 -15.22 -6.54 -1.66
C GLN A 147 -15.08 -5.27 -0.82
N PHE A 148 -16.15 -4.46 -0.83
CA PHE A 148 -16.18 -3.19 -0.08
C PHE A 148 -16.48 -3.47 1.39
N VAL A 149 -15.43 -3.50 2.20
CA VAL A 149 -15.50 -3.84 3.62
C VAL A 149 -15.55 -2.59 4.49
N GLY A 150 -16.36 -2.63 5.53
CA GLY A 150 -16.36 -1.65 6.63
C GLY A 150 -16.63 -0.21 6.23
N LYS A 151 -16.46 0.69 7.21
CA LYS A 151 -16.69 2.13 7.05
C LYS A 151 -15.51 3.00 7.54
N ARG A 152 -14.60 2.44 8.33
CA ARG A 152 -13.42 3.14 8.87
C ARG A 152 -12.23 2.86 7.98
N GLU A 153 -11.49 3.91 7.60
CA GLU A 153 -10.28 3.82 6.79
C GLU A 153 -9.10 4.42 7.54
N PHE A 154 -7.98 3.69 7.57
CA PHE A 154 -6.78 4.08 8.29
C PHE A 154 -5.58 4.09 7.35
N ASN A 155 -4.73 5.11 7.52
CA ASN A 155 -3.44 5.20 6.85
C ASN A 155 -2.32 5.08 7.91
N LEU A 156 -1.44 4.11 7.76
CA LEU A 156 -0.29 3.94 8.63
C LEU A 156 1.01 4.18 7.86
N SER A 157 1.70 5.24 8.24
CA SER A 157 2.99 5.62 7.66
C SER A 157 4.12 4.88 8.37
N ILE A 158 5.10 4.40 7.58
CA ILE A 158 6.28 3.67 8.06
C ILE A 158 7.52 4.47 7.70
N LEU A 159 8.45 4.59 8.63
CA LEU A 159 9.71 5.29 8.47
C LEU A 159 10.91 4.36 8.76
N GLY A 160 11.95 4.48 7.95
CA GLY A 160 13.23 3.82 8.15
C GLY A 160 13.30 2.37 7.69
N SER A 161 14.49 1.80 7.76
CA SER A 161 14.78 0.39 7.47
C SER A 161 14.42 -0.55 8.63
N GLN A 162 14.44 -0.03 9.86
CA GLN A 162 13.79 -0.64 11.02
C GLN A 162 12.40 0.00 11.08
N PRO A 163 11.31 -0.75 10.79
CA PRO A 163 10.01 -0.14 10.55
C PRO A 163 9.47 0.55 11.81
N GLU A 164 9.59 1.87 11.84
CA GLU A 164 8.95 2.75 12.80
C GLU A 164 7.56 3.12 12.28
N VAL A 165 6.52 2.74 13.02
CA VAL A 165 5.15 3.11 12.68
C VAL A 165 4.84 4.48 13.27
N LEU A 166 4.67 5.47 12.40
CA LEU A 166 4.26 6.81 12.78
C LEU A 166 2.82 6.82 13.34
N PRO A 167 2.37 7.91 13.99
CA PRO A 167 1.01 7.98 14.50
C PRO A 167 -0.03 7.60 13.43
N PRO A 168 -0.89 6.60 13.69
CA PRO A 168 -1.93 6.18 12.76
C PRO A 168 -2.92 7.31 12.47
N ALA A 169 -3.30 7.48 11.22
CA ALA A 169 -4.33 8.41 10.80
C ALA A 169 -5.61 7.66 10.42
N GLU A 170 -6.76 8.08 10.95
CA GLU A 170 -8.07 7.66 10.46
C GLU A 170 -8.67 8.76 9.60
N ILE A 171 -9.28 8.39 8.49
CA ILE A 171 -10.03 9.34 7.65
C ILE A 171 -11.40 9.56 8.29
N ASP A 172 -11.71 10.81 8.59
CA ASP A 172 -13.02 11.18 9.12
C ASP A 172 -14.01 11.43 7.98
N PHE A 173 -14.99 10.54 7.86
CA PHE A 173 -16.07 10.63 6.88
C PHE A 173 -17.38 11.21 7.47
N SER A 174 -17.35 11.71 8.70
CA SER A 174 -18.56 12.15 9.43
C SER A 174 -19.31 13.31 8.75
N ALA A 175 -18.57 14.14 8.01
CA ALA A 175 -19.13 15.29 7.29
C ALA A 175 -19.73 14.92 5.92
N LEU A 176 -19.53 13.68 5.43
CA LEU A 176 -20.10 13.28 4.14
C LEU A 176 -21.63 13.16 4.20
N PRO A 177 -22.33 13.56 3.12
CA PRO A 177 -23.79 13.43 3.04
C PRO A 177 -24.25 11.98 3.23
N PRO A 178 -25.47 11.77 3.77
CA PRO A 178 -26.06 10.43 3.88
C PRO A 178 -26.11 9.71 2.52
N GLY A 179 -25.68 8.45 2.51
CA GLY A 179 -25.66 7.63 1.30
C GLY A 179 -24.38 7.73 0.48
N LYS A 180 -23.52 8.74 0.72
CA LYS A 180 -22.24 8.84 0.07
C LYS A 180 -21.29 7.74 0.58
N PRO A 181 -20.55 7.06 -0.31
CA PRO A 181 -19.64 6.02 0.12
C PRO A 181 -18.44 6.61 0.88
N HIS A 182 -18.03 5.95 1.95
CA HIS A 182 -16.88 6.31 2.74
C HIS A 182 -15.59 5.84 2.02
N ILE A 183 -15.14 6.59 1.02
CA ILE A 183 -13.90 6.34 0.27
C ILE A 183 -13.09 7.61 0.10
N VAL A 184 -11.77 7.47 0.01
CA VAL A 184 -10.87 8.55 -0.40
C VAL A 184 -10.58 8.39 -1.89
N GLY A 185 -11.50 8.92 -2.70
CA GLY A 185 -11.39 8.94 -4.15
C GLY A 185 -10.39 9.98 -4.66
N ARG A 186 -10.34 10.15 -5.99
CA ARG A 186 -9.50 11.15 -6.65
C ARG A 186 -9.84 12.58 -6.20
N GLU A 187 -11.11 12.89 -6.09
CA GLU A 187 -11.60 14.20 -5.65
C GLU A 187 -11.06 14.56 -4.28
N ALA A 188 -11.18 13.65 -3.30
CA ALA A 188 -10.67 13.84 -1.96
C ALA A 188 -9.14 13.96 -1.86
N LYS A 189 -8.39 13.42 -2.83
CA LYS A 189 -6.92 13.43 -2.81
C LYS A 189 -6.30 14.59 -3.57
N CYS A 190 -6.87 15.00 -4.69
CA CYS A 190 -6.19 15.78 -5.71
C CYS A 190 -6.92 17.06 -6.12
N ASP A 191 -8.17 17.26 -5.73
CA ASP A 191 -8.95 18.41 -6.18
C ASP A 191 -9.41 19.27 -5.00
N ALA A 192 -8.63 20.32 -4.73
CA ALA A 192 -8.92 21.26 -3.66
C ALA A 192 -10.21 22.09 -3.86
N SER A 193 -10.87 21.98 -5.00
CA SER A 193 -12.17 22.62 -5.24
C SER A 193 -13.36 21.76 -4.80
N THR A 194 -13.13 20.48 -4.48
CA THR A 194 -14.21 19.55 -4.14
C THR A 194 -14.58 19.57 -2.67
N PHE A 195 -15.83 19.22 -2.40
CA PHE A 195 -16.34 19.05 -1.03
C PHE A 195 -15.55 17.98 -0.28
N GLU A 196 -15.26 16.85 -0.93
CA GLU A 196 -14.59 15.69 -0.36
C GLU A 196 -13.17 16.01 0.14
N PHE A 197 -12.43 16.86 -0.60
CA PHE A 197 -11.09 17.29 -0.20
C PHE A 197 -11.08 17.97 1.17
N HIS A 198 -12.08 18.83 1.44
CA HIS A 198 -12.17 19.58 2.67
C HIS A 198 -12.89 18.83 3.80
N HIS A 199 -13.67 17.80 3.47
CA HIS A 199 -14.56 17.13 4.42
C HIS A 199 -14.21 15.66 4.68
N THR A 200 -12.97 15.25 4.33
CA THR A 200 -12.39 13.97 4.73
C THR A 200 -11.04 14.18 5.45
N PRO A 201 -11.02 14.95 6.56
CA PRO A 201 -9.79 15.21 7.29
C PRO A 201 -9.24 13.94 7.94
N ARG A 202 -7.97 13.98 8.28
CA ARG A 202 -7.31 12.93 9.07
C ARG A 202 -7.43 13.26 10.54
N ARG A 203 -7.79 12.27 11.35
CA ARG A 203 -7.75 12.35 12.81
C ARG A 203 -6.71 11.38 13.35
N PHE A 204 -6.04 11.79 14.44
CA PHE A 204 -4.97 11.02 15.08
C PHE A 204 -5.28 10.67 16.53
N ASP A 205 -6.35 11.22 17.08
CA ASP A 205 -6.76 11.00 18.46
C ASP A 205 -7.84 9.93 18.51
N PHE A 206 -7.59 8.89 19.31
CA PHE A 206 -8.44 7.72 19.41
C PHE A 206 -8.93 7.53 20.84
N SER A 207 -10.13 6.97 20.99
CA SER A 207 -10.68 6.60 22.28
C SER A 207 -9.93 5.41 22.88
N PRO A 208 -9.93 5.23 24.21
CA PRO A 208 -9.39 4.02 24.84
C PRO A 208 -10.01 2.72 24.28
N ALA A 209 -11.25 2.75 23.81
CA ALA A 209 -11.90 1.61 23.18
C ALA A 209 -11.27 1.19 21.84
N ASP A 210 -10.60 2.10 21.14
CA ASP A 210 -9.92 1.82 19.88
C ASP A 210 -8.50 1.23 20.08
N GLN A 211 -7.98 1.20 21.30
CA GLN A 211 -6.56 0.85 21.55
C GLN A 211 -6.17 -0.53 21.00
N LEU A 212 -7.03 -1.53 21.15
CA LEU A 212 -6.76 -2.87 20.61
C LEU A 212 -6.70 -2.87 19.07
N LEU A 213 -7.62 -2.14 18.44
CA LEU A 213 -7.61 -1.96 16.99
C LEU A 213 -6.33 -1.25 16.51
N ILE A 214 -5.96 -0.15 17.15
CA ILE A 214 -4.77 0.63 16.82
C ILE A 214 -3.49 -0.23 16.96
N ASN A 215 -3.39 -1.03 18.02
CA ASN A 215 -2.26 -1.94 18.21
C ASN A 215 -2.21 -2.99 17.09
N ARG A 216 -3.36 -3.60 16.75
CA ARG A 216 -3.43 -4.59 15.67
C ARG A 216 -3.08 -4.00 14.30
N LEU A 217 -3.52 -2.78 14.00
CA LEU A 217 -3.14 -2.05 12.78
C LEU A 217 -1.62 -1.84 12.71
N LYS A 218 -0.99 -1.43 13.81
CA LYS A 218 0.48 -1.24 13.89
C LYS A 218 1.24 -2.56 13.67
N GLU A 219 0.80 -3.64 14.29
CA GLU A 219 1.39 -4.97 14.08
C GLU A 219 1.34 -5.38 12.60
N LEU A 220 0.16 -5.29 11.97
CA LEU A 220 -0.02 -5.60 10.55
C LEU A 220 0.82 -4.71 9.65
N ALA A 221 0.98 -3.43 9.99
CA ALA A 221 1.83 -2.52 9.24
C ALA A 221 3.31 -2.93 9.29
N VAL A 222 3.80 -3.36 10.46
CA VAL A 222 5.16 -3.90 10.62
C VAL A 222 5.32 -5.22 9.86
N GLU A 223 4.32 -6.12 9.92
CA GLU A 223 4.34 -7.39 9.18
C GLU A 223 4.38 -7.15 7.65
N CYS A 224 3.56 -6.21 7.15
CA CYS A 224 3.60 -5.78 5.74
C CYS A 224 4.95 -5.16 5.37
N SER A 225 5.50 -4.29 6.20
CA SER A 225 6.80 -3.67 5.96
C SER A 225 7.89 -4.72 5.77
N ARG A 226 7.90 -5.76 6.61
CA ARG A 226 8.85 -6.88 6.50
C ARG A 226 8.59 -7.75 5.28
N LEU A 227 7.32 -8.01 4.96
CA LEU A 227 6.92 -8.83 3.81
C LEU A 227 7.43 -8.26 2.48
N PHE A 228 7.37 -6.94 2.33
CA PHE A 228 7.76 -6.22 1.11
C PHE A 228 9.14 -5.57 1.20
N ASP A 229 9.91 -5.82 2.26
CA ASP A 229 11.23 -5.18 2.52
C ASP A 229 11.18 -3.66 2.33
N LEU A 230 10.15 -3.03 2.93
CA LEU A 230 9.97 -1.58 2.84
C LEU A 230 11.04 -0.88 3.67
N ARG A 231 11.63 0.18 3.10
CA ARG A 231 12.64 1.02 3.74
C ARG A 231 12.42 2.49 3.36
N GLY A 232 13.15 3.38 4.02
CA GLY A 232 13.01 4.82 3.81
C GLY A 232 11.65 5.28 4.31
N TYR A 233 10.65 5.35 3.43
CA TYR A 233 9.29 5.72 3.80
C TYR A 233 8.25 4.99 2.96
N ALA A 234 7.15 4.61 3.60
CA ALA A 234 6.05 3.88 2.98
C ALA A 234 4.72 4.18 3.72
N ARG A 235 3.59 3.80 3.12
CA ARG A 235 2.28 3.89 3.77
C ARG A 235 1.46 2.64 3.47
N ILE A 236 0.79 2.12 4.48
CA ILE A 236 -0.11 0.99 4.37
C ILE A 236 -1.51 1.47 4.70
N ASP A 237 -2.44 1.23 3.78
CA ASP A 237 -3.83 1.67 3.91
C ASP A 237 -4.71 0.49 4.30
N PHE A 238 -5.58 0.70 5.28
CA PHE A 238 -6.47 -0.32 5.87
C PHE A 238 -7.91 0.13 5.86
N ARG A 239 -8.81 -0.85 5.87
CA ARG A 239 -10.20 -0.64 6.28
C ARG A 239 -10.55 -1.59 7.41
N CYS A 240 -11.46 -1.16 8.29
CA CYS A 240 -11.94 -2.00 9.36
C CYS A 240 -13.42 -2.30 9.14
N ASP A 241 -13.79 -3.56 9.30
CA ASP A 241 -15.18 -3.98 9.23
C ASP A 241 -15.97 -3.64 10.52
N ALA A 242 -17.25 -4.01 10.54
CA ALA A 242 -18.12 -3.74 11.68
C ALA A 242 -17.73 -4.50 12.96
N HIS A 243 -16.88 -5.51 12.85
CA HIS A 243 -16.37 -6.31 13.98
C HIS A 243 -15.01 -5.80 14.47
N GLY A 244 -14.48 -4.72 13.87
CA GLY A 244 -13.16 -4.18 14.19
C GLY A 244 -12.01 -4.98 13.57
N GLN A 245 -12.28 -5.89 12.62
CA GLN A 245 -11.23 -6.62 11.90
C GLN A 245 -10.59 -5.70 10.87
N PRO A 246 -9.26 -5.45 10.95
CA PRO A 246 -8.55 -4.69 9.93
C PRO A 246 -8.26 -5.54 8.68
N TRP A 247 -8.34 -4.88 7.52
CA TRP A 247 -8.09 -5.43 6.20
C TRP A 247 -7.10 -4.54 5.45
N ILE A 248 -6.01 -5.11 4.95
CA ILE A 248 -5.00 -4.41 4.16
C ILE A 248 -5.55 -4.14 2.76
N LEU A 249 -5.64 -2.86 2.39
CA LEU A 249 -6.13 -2.43 1.07
C LEU A 249 -5.00 -2.26 0.08
N GLU A 250 -3.94 -1.57 0.52
CA GLU A 250 -2.85 -1.14 -0.36
C GLU A 250 -1.55 -1.01 0.44
N VAL A 251 -0.44 -1.32 -0.21
CA VAL A 251 0.92 -1.03 0.27
C VAL A 251 1.54 -0.02 -0.68
N ASN A 252 1.70 1.20 -0.22
CA ASN A 252 2.30 2.29 -1.00
C ASN A 252 3.76 2.49 -0.58
N SER A 253 4.67 2.02 -1.41
CA SER A 253 6.12 2.10 -1.20
C SER A 253 6.74 3.44 -1.65
N ASN A 254 5.94 4.36 -2.17
CA ASN A 254 6.37 5.71 -2.55
C ASN A 254 5.24 6.73 -2.31
N PRO A 255 4.81 6.91 -1.05
CA PRO A 255 3.75 7.87 -0.74
C PRO A 255 4.17 9.30 -1.04
N CYS A 256 3.19 10.14 -1.39
CA CYS A 256 3.41 11.56 -1.60
C CYS A 256 3.95 12.22 -0.33
N VAL A 257 4.98 13.05 -0.48
CA VAL A 257 5.64 13.82 0.59
C VAL A 257 5.43 15.33 0.44
N SER A 258 4.36 15.75 -0.24
CA SER A 258 3.95 17.16 -0.25
C SER A 258 3.44 17.59 1.14
N PRO A 259 3.51 18.88 1.50
CA PRO A 259 3.17 19.34 2.85
C PRO A 259 1.80 18.87 3.38
N ASN A 260 0.78 18.79 2.52
CA ASN A 260 -0.57 18.35 2.90
C ASN A 260 -0.81 16.84 2.70
N ALA A 261 0.21 16.08 2.34
CA ALA A 261 0.07 14.65 2.11
C ALA A 261 -0.05 13.86 3.42
N GLY A 262 -0.71 12.70 3.35
CA GLY A 262 -0.96 11.87 4.55
C GLY A 262 0.30 11.39 5.25
N PHE A 263 1.39 11.13 4.52
CA PHE A 263 2.67 10.78 5.12
C PHE A 263 3.24 11.94 5.94
N MET A 264 3.25 13.16 5.38
CA MET A 264 3.77 14.34 6.06
C MET A 264 2.91 14.74 7.27
N ALA A 265 1.58 14.58 7.19
CA ALA A 265 0.70 14.78 8.34
C ALA A 265 1.01 13.81 9.51
N ALA A 266 1.41 12.57 9.22
CA ALA A 266 1.85 11.63 10.25
C ALA A 266 3.23 12.00 10.83
N MET A 267 4.15 12.55 10.02
CA MET A 267 5.42 13.10 10.48
C MET A 267 5.22 14.30 11.40
N GLU A 268 4.36 15.25 11.02
CA GLU A 268 3.98 16.40 11.85
C GLU A 268 3.39 15.96 13.19
N ARG A 269 2.48 14.97 13.16
CA ARG A 269 1.89 14.42 14.39
C ARG A 269 2.92 13.72 15.27
N ALA A 270 4.00 13.19 14.69
CA ALA A 270 5.15 12.64 15.41
C ALA A 270 6.12 13.72 15.96
N GLY A 271 5.86 15.01 15.67
CA GLY A 271 6.66 16.14 16.16
C GLY A 271 7.74 16.63 15.20
N TYR A 272 7.73 16.20 13.95
CA TYR A 272 8.66 16.72 12.92
C TYR A 272 8.05 17.93 12.22
N GLU A 273 8.77 19.04 12.19
CA GLU A 273 8.49 20.11 11.24
C GLU A 273 8.79 19.63 9.80
N PHE A 274 8.23 20.31 8.79
CA PHE A 274 8.34 19.86 7.40
C PHE A 274 9.79 19.68 6.92
N ASP A 275 10.66 20.65 7.22
CA ASP A 275 12.06 20.60 6.83
C ASP A 275 12.84 19.52 7.57
N ASP A 276 12.55 19.31 8.86
CA ASP A 276 13.13 18.23 9.68
C ASP A 276 12.70 16.86 9.17
N ALA A 277 11.44 16.73 8.73
CA ALA A 277 10.95 15.50 8.11
C ALA A 277 11.71 15.19 6.81
N LEU A 278 11.94 16.18 5.96
CA LEU A 278 12.72 16.00 4.72
C LEU A 278 14.19 15.67 5.04
N ALA A 279 14.79 16.35 6.01
CA ALA A 279 16.15 16.06 6.47
C ALA A 279 16.25 14.61 6.98
N ARG A 280 15.29 14.15 7.78
CA ARG A 280 15.23 12.76 8.28
C ARG A 280 15.18 11.73 7.16
N LEU A 281 14.42 11.99 6.08
CA LEU A 281 14.38 11.11 4.91
C LEU A 281 15.72 11.07 4.15
N LEU A 282 16.42 12.19 4.07
CA LEU A 282 17.75 12.28 3.45
C LEU A 282 18.79 11.54 4.30
N ASP A 283 18.78 11.71 5.61
CA ASP A 283 19.69 11.04 6.54
C ASP A 283 19.54 9.52 6.47
N ASP A 284 18.29 9.03 6.38
CA ASP A 284 18.01 7.60 6.21
C ASP A 284 18.63 7.08 4.90
N ALA A 285 18.50 7.83 3.79
CA ALA A 285 19.08 7.47 2.50
C ALA A 285 20.62 7.44 2.50
N LEU A 286 21.26 8.28 3.32
CA LEU A 286 22.73 8.38 3.45
C LEU A 286 23.30 7.39 4.47
N SER A 287 22.47 6.73 5.26
CA SER A 287 22.90 5.80 6.30
C SER A 287 23.62 4.57 5.73
N PRO A 288 24.76 4.12 6.31
CA PRO A 288 25.64 3.08 5.73
C PRO A 288 24.97 1.72 5.48
N GLY A 289 23.89 1.39 6.21
CA GLY A 289 23.16 0.12 6.08
C GLY A 289 22.43 -0.03 4.74
N ILE A 290 21.98 1.07 4.14
CA ILE A 290 21.25 1.09 2.85
C ILE A 290 22.25 1.06 1.68
N SER A 291 23.35 1.80 1.78
CA SER A 291 24.42 1.83 0.77
C SER A 291 25.14 0.48 0.62
N SER A 292 25.24 -0.34 1.68
CA SER A 292 25.96 -1.62 1.64
C SER A 292 25.13 -2.75 1.02
N ALA A 293 23.80 -2.73 1.09
CA ALA A 293 22.92 -3.71 0.44
C ALA A 293 23.06 -3.64 -1.10
N VAL A 294 23.29 -2.43 -1.65
CA VAL A 294 23.59 -2.20 -3.07
C VAL A 294 24.98 -2.75 -3.45
N ARG A 295 25.92 -2.81 -2.50
CA ARG A 295 27.32 -3.23 -2.76
C ARG A 295 27.56 -4.74 -2.72
N THR A 296 26.66 -5.52 -2.17
CA THR A 296 26.82 -6.97 -2.05
C THR A 296 25.57 -7.69 -2.56
N GLY A 297 25.54 -8.01 -3.86
CA GLY A 297 24.62 -8.96 -4.45
C GLY A 297 24.85 -10.39 -3.92
N LYS A 298 24.93 -10.57 -2.61
CA LYS A 298 24.97 -11.87 -1.97
C LYS A 298 23.54 -12.30 -1.64
N SER A 299 22.98 -13.10 -2.55
CA SER A 299 21.91 -14.04 -2.28
C SER A 299 22.06 -14.62 -0.87
N ARG A 300 21.12 -14.31 0.02
CA ARG A 300 20.92 -15.11 1.24
C ARG A 300 20.34 -16.46 0.79
N SER A 301 21.22 -17.38 0.39
CA SER A 301 20.85 -18.78 0.29
C SER A 301 20.42 -19.23 1.68
N ARG A 302 19.15 -19.62 1.82
CA ARG A 302 18.65 -20.35 2.99
C ARG A 302 19.52 -21.59 3.16
N ARG A 303 20.42 -21.59 4.13
CA ARG A 303 21.04 -22.81 4.63
C ARG A 303 19.91 -23.67 5.20
N ALA A 304 19.55 -24.72 4.49
CA ALA A 304 18.80 -25.83 5.05
C ALA A 304 19.65 -26.47 6.15
N GLU A 305 19.16 -26.48 7.38
CA GLU A 305 19.77 -27.27 8.45
C GLU A 305 19.66 -28.78 8.09
N PRO A 306 20.73 -29.56 8.30
CA PRO A 306 20.67 -30.98 8.06
C PRO A 306 19.81 -31.66 9.14
N ARG A 307 18.76 -32.34 8.72
CA ARG A 307 17.99 -33.26 9.57
C ARG A 307 18.95 -34.32 10.15
N LYS A 308 19.10 -34.35 11.47
CA LYS A 308 19.73 -35.44 12.20
C LYS A 308 18.90 -36.72 12.00
N ALA A 309 19.49 -37.68 11.34
CA ALA A 309 19.00 -39.05 11.32
C ALA A 309 19.08 -39.66 12.73
N GLN A 310 17.93 -39.99 13.31
CA GLN A 310 17.88 -40.86 14.48
C GLN A 310 17.91 -42.30 14.01
N ASN A 311 19.04 -42.94 14.29
CA ASN A 311 19.19 -44.39 14.21
C ASN A 311 18.29 -45.05 15.26
N ALA A 312 17.35 -45.86 14.80
CA ALA A 312 16.69 -46.85 15.65
C ALA A 312 17.52 -48.13 15.62
N ALA A 313 18.13 -48.44 16.73
CA ALA A 313 18.73 -49.76 16.96
C ALA A 313 17.64 -50.76 17.39
N ALA A 314 17.54 -51.83 16.67
CA ALA A 314 16.79 -53.03 17.08
C ALA A 314 17.63 -53.86 18.05
N VAL A 315 17.00 -54.36 19.12
CA VAL A 315 17.47 -55.56 19.83
C VAL A 315 16.27 -56.36 20.33
N LYS A 316 16.22 -57.61 19.87
CA LYS A 316 15.53 -58.81 20.38
C LYS A 316 14.03 -58.77 20.55
#